data_08d062d3258f2325f8932340af15f019
#
_entry.id   08d062d3258f2325f8932340af15f019
#
_cell.length_a   1.000
_cell.length_b   1.000
_cell.length_c   1.000
_cell.angle_alpha   90.00
_cell.angle_beta   90.00
_cell.angle_gamma   90.00
#
_symmetry.space_group_name_H-M   'P 1'
#
loop_
_entity.id
_entity.type
_entity.pdbx_description
1 polymer ?
#
loop_
_entity_poly.entity_id
_entity_poly.type
_entity_poly.pdbx_seq_one_letter_code
_entity_poly.pdbx_strand_id
1 'polypeptide(L)'
;HHNNFDLLRLLAAIGVVALHVVDLTGEPALAWLGRIDTKIALSTFFIISGYLIVQSWERSPSLRSYIDKRCRRILPAYVAVVAGMVLIGAGLTTLPLREYFGATTLKYLLANLAFLNFIQPTLPGVFEGHLLPSVNGALWTIKVEVMFYACVPLLVFFIRRLGPWPVLIA
;
A
#
# COMPACT_ATOMS: atom_id res chain seq x y z
N HIS A 1 2.89 25.88 12.05
CA HIS A 1 1.90 24.90 12.49
C HIS A 1 2.45 23.51 12.24
N HIS A 2 2.91 22.84 13.29
CA HIS A 2 3.20 21.41 13.23
C HIS A 2 1.88 20.66 13.09
N ASN A 3 1.70 20.00 11.97
CA ASN A 3 0.49 19.29 11.64
C ASN A 3 0.62 17.85 12.14
N ASN A 4 -0.20 17.43 13.10
CA ASN A 4 -0.16 16.08 13.68
C ASN A 4 -0.66 14.97 12.72
N PHE A 5 -0.90 15.28 11.43
CA PHE A 5 -1.41 14.31 10.46
C PHE A 5 -0.44 13.15 10.20
N ASP A 6 0.87 13.40 10.23
CA ASP A 6 1.84 12.31 10.07
C ASP A 6 1.82 11.36 11.26
N LEU A 7 1.63 11.88 12.49
CA LEU A 7 1.44 11.06 13.68
C LEU A 7 0.15 10.24 13.60
N LEU A 8 -0.96 10.85 13.20
CA LEU A 8 -2.24 10.15 13.04
C LEU A 8 -2.16 9.03 11.98
N ARG A 9 -1.48 9.29 10.86
CA ARG A 9 -1.23 8.26 9.84
C ARG A 9 -0.38 7.11 10.38
N LEU A 10 0.66 7.43 11.15
CA LEU A 10 1.51 6.42 11.78
C LEU A 10 0.71 5.56 12.76
N LEU A 11 -0.12 6.17 13.62
CA LEU A 11 -0.97 5.45 14.56
C LEU A 11 -1.99 4.57 13.84
N ALA A 12 -2.63 5.08 12.77
CA ALA A 12 -3.54 4.30 11.95
C ALA A 12 -2.83 3.10 11.30
N ALA A 13 -1.62 3.30 10.74
CA ALA A 13 -0.83 2.24 10.16
C ALA A 13 -0.41 1.17 11.19
N ILE A 14 0.02 1.59 12.39
CA ILE A 14 0.34 0.68 13.50
C ILE A 14 -0.91 -0.13 13.90
N GLY A 15 -2.08 0.52 13.97
CA GLY A 15 -3.35 -0.17 14.25
C GLY A 15 -3.65 -1.26 13.23
N VAL A 16 -3.48 -0.98 11.93
CA VAL A 16 -3.66 -1.98 10.86
C VAL A 16 -2.66 -3.13 10.97
N VAL A 17 -1.39 -2.84 11.27
CA VAL A 17 -0.36 -3.89 11.47
C VAL A 17 -0.71 -4.76 12.67
N ALA A 18 -1.10 -4.15 13.80
CA ALA A 18 -1.48 -4.88 15.00
C ALA A 18 -2.63 -5.85 14.75
N LEU A 19 -3.65 -5.43 13.98
CA LEU A 19 -4.77 -6.29 13.60
C LEU A 19 -4.34 -7.44 12.69
N HIS A 20 -3.49 -7.19 11.71
CA HIS A 20 -2.96 -8.26 10.88
C HIS A 20 -2.16 -9.29 11.70
N VAL A 21 -1.42 -8.86 12.72
CA VAL A 21 -0.74 -9.79 13.63
C VAL A 21 -1.75 -10.68 14.34
N VAL A 22 -2.84 -10.12 14.86
CA VAL A 22 -3.92 -10.91 15.52
C VAL A 22 -4.55 -11.91 14.56
N ASP A 23 -4.94 -11.44 13.37
CA ASP A 23 -5.63 -12.25 12.36
C ASP A 23 -4.75 -13.40 11.85
N LEU A 24 -3.45 -13.17 11.71
CA LEU A 24 -2.50 -14.15 11.18
C LEU A 24 -2.01 -15.15 12.25
N THR A 25 -1.87 -14.72 13.51
CA THR A 25 -1.33 -15.57 14.57
C THR A 25 -2.41 -16.32 15.32
N GLY A 26 -3.62 -15.77 15.41
CA GLY A 26 -4.69 -16.29 16.26
C GLY A 26 -4.33 -16.32 17.75
N GLU A 27 -3.30 -15.56 18.18
CA GLU A 27 -2.74 -15.60 19.53
C GLU A 27 -3.75 -15.00 20.55
N PRO A 28 -4.25 -15.77 21.52
CA PRO A 28 -5.24 -15.29 22.48
C PRO A 28 -4.76 -14.10 23.32
N ALA A 29 -3.47 -14.01 23.61
CA ALA A 29 -2.87 -12.91 24.36
C ALA A 29 -3.00 -11.56 23.61
N LEU A 30 -3.16 -11.59 22.29
CA LEU A 30 -3.31 -10.41 21.44
C LEU A 30 -4.76 -10.08 21.08
N ALA A 31 -5.73 -10.89 21.52
CA ALA A 31 -7.16 -10.73 21.17
C ALA A 31 -7.74 -9.35 21.56
N TRP A 32 -7.16 -8.67 22.53
CA TRP A 32 -7.55 -7.31 22.92
C TRP A 32 -7.29 -6.28 21.82
N LEU A 33 -6.28 -6.49 20.96
CA LEU A 33 -6.02 -5.65 19.79
C LEU A 33 -7.13 -5.77 18.74
N GLY A 34 -7.82 -6.90 18.63
CA GLY A 34 -8.96 -7.11 17.75
C GLY A 34 -10.18 -6.22 18.04
N ARG A 35 -10.16 -5.44 19.13
CA ARG A 35 -11.16 -4.40 19.42
C ARG A 35 -11.01 -3.15 18.55
N ILE A 36 -9.88 -2.98 17.89
CA ILE A 36 -9.68 -1.90 16.94
C ILE A 36 -10.45 -2.24 15.67
N ASP A 37 -11.36 -1.39 15.24
CA ASP A 37 -12.06 -1.59 13.97
C ASP A 37 -11.12 -1.26 12.80
N THR A 38 -10.74 -2.29 12.04
CA THR A 38 -9.87 -2.18 10.85
C THR A 38 -10.42 -1.17 9.84
N LYS A 39 -11.75 -1.11 9.69
CA LYS A 39 -12.40 -0.17 8.76
C LYS A 39 -12.17 1.26 9.20
N ILE A 40 -12.26 1.55 10.49
CA ILE A 40 -12.01 2.90 11.04
C ILE A 40 -10.54 3.27 10.83
N ALA A 41 -9.60 2.39 11.14
CA ALA A 41 -8.17 2.65 10.97
C ALA A 41 -7.82 2.92 9.50
N LEU A 42 -8.29 2.08 8.57
CA LEU A 42 -8.08 2.24 7.13
C LEU A 42 -8.75 3.49 6.59
N SER A 43 -10.01 3.76 6.95
CA SER A 43 -10.73 4.96 6.52
C SER A 43 -10.02 6.23 6.99
N THR A 44 -9.60 6.27 8.24
CA THR A 44 -8.82 7.39 8.80
C THR A 44 -7.52 7.59 8.03
N PHE A 45 -6.78 6.51 7.76
CA PHE A 45 -5.56 6.56 6.97
C PHE A 45 -5.81 7.14 5.57
N PHE A 46 -6.83 6.67 4.86
CA PHE A 46 -7.13 7.12 3.50
C PHE A 46 -7.67 8.55 3.44
N ILE A 47 -8.50 8.96 4.39
CA ILE A 47 -9.01 10.34 4.47
C ILE A 47 -7.86 11.33 4.66
N ILE A 48 -6.98 11.06 5.63
CA ILE A 48 -5.82 11.92 5.89
C ILE A 48 -4.86 11.91 4.69
N SER A 49 -4.63 10.74 4.08
CA SER A 49 -3.80 10.61 2.89
C SER A 49 -4.37 11.43 1.73
N GLY A 50 -5.67 11.30 1.45
CA GLY A 50 -6.35 12.07 0.40
C GLY A 50 -6.21 13.59 0.62
N TYR A 51 -6.46 14.07 1.83
CA TYR A 51 -6.29 15.48 2.18
C TYR A 51 -4.84 15.97 1.92
N LEU A 52 -3.85 15.23 2.39
CA LEU A 52 -2.44 15.60 2.21
C LEU A 52 -1.99 15.53 0.74
N ILE A 53 -2.60 14.66 -0.05
CA ILE A 53 -2.34 14.56 -1.49
C ILE A 53 -2.88 15.80 -2.21
N VAL A 54 -4.12 16.22 -1.92
CA VAL A 54 -4.71 17.46 -2.47
C VAL A 54 -3.86 18.67 -2.09
N GLN A 55 -3.51 18.81 -0.82
CA GLN A 55 -2.65 19.91 -0.36
C GLN A 55 -1.28 19.92 -1.07
N SER A 56 -0.72 18.73 -1.31
CA SER A 56 0.53 18.61 -2.04
C SER A 56 0.39 18.98 -3.51
N TRP A 57 -0.73 18.66 -4.13
CA TRP A 57 -1.04 19.08 -5.50
C TRP A 57 -1.13 20.60 -5.61
N GLU A 58 -1.88 21.23 -4.71
CA GLU A 58 -2.06 22.68 -4.70
C GLU A 58 -0.74 23.46 -4.48
N ARG A 59 0.18 22.89 -3.70
CA ARG A 59 1.52 23.45 -3.43
C ARG A 59 2.54 23.10 -4.50
N SER A 60 2.19 22.37 -5.53
CA SER A 60 3.12 21.95 -6.58
C SER A 60 3.01 22.89 -7.79
N PRO A 61 4.12 23.49 -8.26
CA PRO A 61 4.09 24.45 -9.36
C PRO A 61 3.77 23.81 -10.71
N SER A 62 3.92 22.49 -10.82
CA SER A 62 3.68 21.74 -12.07
C SER A 62 3.35 20.29 -11.77
N LEU A 63 2.69 19.62 -12.72
CA LEU A 63 2.43 18.18 -12.68
C LEU A 63 3.73 17.36 -12.49
N ARG A 64 4.81 17.74 -13.17
CA ARG A 64 6.11 17.08 -13.07
C ARG A 64 6.65 17.15 -11.62
N SER A 65 6.60 18.34 -11.02
CA SER A 65 7.03 18.52 -9.62
C SER A 65 6.18 17.72 -8.64
N TYR A 66 4.88 17.64 -8.88
CA TYR A 66 3.97 16.82 -8.08
C TYR A 66 4.32 15.34 -8.18
N ILE A 67 4.46 14.80 -9.40
CA ILE A 67 4.82 13.39 -9.64
C ILE A 67 6.17 13.06 -8.99
N ASP A 68 7.19 13.89 -9.20
CA ASP A 68 8.52 13.66 -8.61
C ASP A 68 8.46 13.54 -7.08
N LYS A 69 7.74 14.45 -6.41
CA LYS A 69 7.52 14.38 -4.96
C LYS A 69 6.84 13.09 -4.52
N ARG A 70 5.86 12.58 -5.29
CA ARG A 70 5.14 11.35 -4.97
C ARG A 70 5.99 10.11 -5.22
N CYS A 71 6.71 10.08 -6.34
CA CYS A 71 7.62 9.00 -6.66
C CYS A 71 8.72 8.86 -5.60
N ARG A 72 9.38 9.95 -5.23
CA ARG A 72 10.41 9.94 -4.17
C ARG A 72 9.88 9.50 -2.80
N ARG A 73 8.60 9.71 -2.54
CA ARG A 73 7.98 9.31 -1.27
C ARG A 73 7.67 7.82 -1.21
N ILE A 74 7.21 7.21 -2.31
CA ILE A 74 6.73 5.81 -2.30
C ILE A 74 7.77 4.85 -2.87
N LEU A 75 8.35 5.15 -4.05
CA LEU A 75 9.11 4.17 -4.80
C LEU A 75 10.30 3.58 -4.04
N PRO A 76 11.12 4.35 -3.29
CA PRO A 76 12.28 3.76 -2.63
C PRO A 76 11.90 2.68 -1.61
N ALA A 77 10.95 2.97 -0.74
CA ALA A 77 10.47 2.02 0.26
C ALA A 77 9.72 0.84 -0.39
N TYR A 78 8.88 1.12 -1.40
CA TYR A 78 8.11 0.10 -2.10
C TYR A 78 9.01 -0.91 -2.82
N VAL A 79 9.99 -0.42 -3.59
CA VAL A 79 10.96 -1.28 -4.29
C VAL A 79 11.78 -2.09 -3.30
N ALA A 80 12.24 -1.47 -2.20
CA ALA A 80 12.98 -2.16 -1.15
C ALA A 80 12.15 -3.29 -0.52
N VAL A 81 10.86 -3.06 -0.25
CA VAL A 81 9.96 -4.09 0.28
C VAL A 81 9.76 -5.22 -0.72
N VAL A 82 9.46 -4.92 -1.98
CA VAL A 82 9.24 -5.96 -3.01
C VAL A 82 10.50 -6.80 -3.22
N ALA A 83 11.67 -6.16 -3.33
CA ALA A 83 12.94 -6.86 -3.45
C ALA A 83 13.29 -7.66 -2.18
N GLY A 84 13.06 -7.05 -1.01
CA GLY A 84 13.27 -7.71 0.28
C GLY A 84 12.42 -8.96 0.44
N MET A 85 11.15 -8.95 0.00
CA MET A 85 10.29 -10.14 0.03
C MET A 85 10.83 -11.26 -0.85
N VAL A 86 11.41 -10.96 -2.02
CA VAL A 86 12.07 -11.97 -2.86
C VAL A 86 13.31 -12.54 -2.16
N LEU A 87 14.13 -11.70 -1.51
CA LEU A 87 15.32 -12.17 -0.80
C LEU A 87 14.97 -13.01 0.44
N ILE A 88 13.98 -12.57 1.23
CA ILE A 88 13.47 -13.33 2.38
C ILE A 88 12.84 -14.64 1.91
N GLY A 89 12.05 -14.59 0.83
CA GLY A 89 11.43 -15.77 0.23
C GLY A 89 12.44 -16.81 -0.24
N ALA A 90 13.62 -16.39 -0.72
CA ALA A 90 14.70 -17.30 -1.07
C ALA A 90 15.25 -18.09 0.13
N GLY A 91 15.15 -17.55 1.33
CA GLY A 91 15.48 -18.25 2.58
C GLY A 91 14.35 -19.11 3.15
N LEU A 92 13.12 -18.90 2.70
CA LEU A 92 11.93 -19.58 3.21
C LEU A 92 11.35 -20.61 2.23
N THR A 93 11.75 -20.57 0.97
CA THR A 93 11.22 -21.47 -0.08
C THR A 93 11.58 -22.92 0.21
N THR A 94 10.64 -23.81 -0.09
CA THR A 94 10.85 -25.28 -0.07
C THR A 94 11.51 -25.80 -1.34
N LEU A 95 11.66 -24.94 -2.37
CA LEU A 95 12.23 -25.30 -3.66
C LEU A 95 13.74 -25.03 -3.71
N PRO A 96 14.49 -25.74 -4.58
CA PRO A 96 15.87 -25.38 -4.90
C PRO A 96 15.94 -23.92 -5.42
N LEU A 97 16.98 -23.16 -5.03
CA LEU A 97 17.13 -21.76 -5.42
C LEU A 97 17.09 -21.53 -6.94
N ARG A 98 17.58 -22.50 -7.73
CA ARG A 98 17.51 -22.44 -9.20
C ARG A 98 16.07 -22.39 -9.73
N GLU A 99 15.17 -23.13 -9.10
CA GLU A 99 13.75 -23.15 -9.46
C GLU A 99 13.03 -21.95 -8.88
N TYR A 100 13.37 -21.54 -7.64
CA TYR A 100 12.83 -20.36 -7.00
C TYR A 100 13.05 -19.10 -7.85
N PHE A 101 14.27 -18.84 -8.33
CA PHE A 101 14.58 -17.70 -9.20
C PHE A 101 14.16 -17.91 -10.66
N GLY A 102 13.08 -18.65 -10.88
CA GLY A 102 12.49 -18.90 -12.19
C GLY A 102 11.49 -17.83 -12.65
N ALA A 103 10.72 -18.20 -13.68
CA ALA A 103 9.74 -17.30 -14.32
C ALA A 103 8.67 -16.76 -13.34
N THR A 104 8.25 -17.56 -12.35
CA THR A 104 7.25 -17.16 -11.37
C THR A 104 7.75 -16.05 -10.46
N THR A 105 8.98 -16.11 -9.97
CA THR A 105 9.60 -15.03 -9.17
C THR A 105 9.80 -13.77 -10.01
N LEU A 106 10.19 -13.92 -11.28
CA LEU A 106 10.27 -12.75 -12.18
C LEU A 106 8.89 -12.13 -12.40
N LYS A 107 7.85 -12.94 -12.61
CA LYS A 107 6.46 -12.46 -12.72
C LYS A 107 6.01 -11.74 -11.45
N TYR A 108 6.34 -12.26 -10.26
CA TYR A 108 6.09 -11.60 -8.99
C TYR A 108 6.75 -10.22 -8.95
N LEU A 109 8.03 -10.12 -9.26
CA LEU A 109 8.76 -8.85 -9.29
C LEU A 109 8.10 -7.84 -10.24
N LEU A 110 7.88 -8.24 -11.50
CA LEU A 110 7.32 -7.34 -12.52
C LEU A 110 5.90 -6.90 -12.16
N ALA A 111 5.04 -7.82 -11.74
CA ALA A 111 3.67 -7.52 -11.36
C ALA A 111 3.63 -6.57 -10.14
N ASN A 112 4.41 -6.86 -9.10
CA ASN A 112 4.44 -6.01 -7.92
C ASN A 112 5.07 -4.64 -8.22
N LEU A 113 6.19 -4.54 -8.92
CA LEU A 113 6.78 -3.27 -9.30
C LEU A 113 5.86 -2.40 -10.18
N ALA A 114 4.93 -3.03 -10.92
CA ALA A 114 3.88 -2.34 -11.68
C ALA A 114 2.63 -2.02 -10.84
N PHE A 115 2.63 -2.24 -9.52
CA PHE A 115 1.47 -2.13 -8.62
C PHE A 115 0.30 -3.08 -8.96
N LEU A 116 0.58 -4.16 -9.68
CA LEU A 116 -0.36 -5.21 -10.08
C LEU A 116 -0.19 -6.46 -9.21
N ASN A 117 -0.02 -6.28 -7.91
CA ASN A 117 0.24 -7.33 -6.93
C ASN A 117 -0.81 -8.45 -6.91
N PHE A 118 -2.04 -8.19 -7.33
CA PHE A 118 -3.10 -9.19 -7.45
C PHE A 118 -2.87 -10.22 -8.57
N ILE A 119 -2.00 -9.92 -9.56
CA ILE A 119 -1.68 -10.85 -10.66
C ILE A 119 -0.77 -11.98 -10.19
N GLN A 120 0.17 -11.66 -9.31
CA GLN A 120 1.09 -12.64 -8.73
C GLN A 120 1.40 -12.26 -7.28
N PRO A 121 0.55 -12.67 -6.31
CA PRO A 121 0.73 -12.35 -4.89
C PRO A 121 1.68 -13.30 -4.17
N THR A 122 2.02 -14.44 -4.78
CA THR A 122 2.78 -15.54 -4.17
C THR A 122 4.17 -15.69 -4.77
N LEU A 123 5.09 -16.21 -3.98
CA LEU A 123 6.41 -16.66 -4.41
C LEU A 123 6.45 -18.20 -4.39
N PRO A 124 7.17 -18.83 -5.33
CA PRO A 124 7.18 -20.30 -5.45
C PRO A 124 7.80 -20.95 -4.20
N GLY A 125 7.16 -21.98 -3.68
CA GLY A 125 7.60 -22.70 -2.48
C GLY A 125 7.51 -21.89 -1.17
N VAL A 126 6.88 -20.71 -1.17
CA VAL A 126 6.76 -19.87 0.02
C VAL A 126 5.30 -19.82 0.47
N PHE A 127 5.04 -20.22 1.71
CA PHE A 127 3.72 -20.26 2.34
C PHE A 127 2.68 -21.12 1.59
N GLU A 128 3.13 -22.07 0.77
CA GLU A 128 2.24 -23.05 0.13
C GLU A 128 1.57 -23.90 1.21
N GLY A 129 0.25 -23.95 1.20
CA GLY A 129 -0.52 -24.65 2.23
C GLY A 129 -0.95 -23.79 3.42
N HIS A 130 -0.53 -22.54 3.52
CA HIS A 130 -1.08 -21.61 4.50
C HIS A 130 -2.43 -21.05 4.03
N LEU A 131 -3.28 -20.66 4.99
CA LEU A 131 -4.60 -20.06 4.73
C LEU A 131 -4.51 -18.81 3.84
N LEU A 132 -3.43 -18.05 4.00
CA LEU A 132 -3.11 -16.87 3.20
C LEU A 132 -1.73 -17.02 2.56
N PRO A 133 -1.64 -17.57 1.33
CA PRO A 133 -0.36 -17.82 0.67
C PRO A 133 0.31 -16.55 0.12
N SER A 134 -0.36 -15.40 0.20
CA SER A 134 0.19 -14.13 -0.24
C SER A 134 1.38 -13.72 0.60
N VAL A 135 2.52 -13.42 -0.03
CA VAL A 135 3.77 -13.07 0.67
C VAL A 135 3.65 -11.72 1.37
N ASN A 136 2.94 -10.77 0.79
CA ASN A 136 2.66 -9.47 1.41
C ASN A 136 1.31 -8.93 0.96
N GLY A 137 0.27 -9.32 1.68
CA GLY A 137 -1.09 -8.85 1.41
C GLY A 137 -1.26 -7.33 1.56
N ALA A 138 -0.47 -6.67 2.43
CA ALA A 138 -0.63 -5.23 2.71
C ALA A 138 -0.31 -4.32 1.51
N LEU A 139 0.38 -4.81 0.49
CA LEU A 139 0.74 -4.01 -0.69
C LEU A 139 -0.46 -3.45 -1.47
N TRP A 140 -1.67 -3.99 -1.29
CA TRP A 140 -2.86 -3.46 -1.95
C TRP A 140 -3.17 -2.01 -1.53
N THR A 141 -2.83 -1.61 -0.30
CA THR A 141 -3.05 -0.25 0.21
C THR A 141 -2.20 0.78 -0.51
N ILE A 142 -0.97 0.41 -0.87
CA ILE A 142 -0.06 1.27 -1.65
C ILE A 142 -0.63 1.51 -3.06
N LYS A 143 -1.23 0.49 -3.69
CA LYS A 143 -1.92 0.65 -4.97
C LYS A 143 -3.04 1.70 -4.87
N VAL A 144 -3.84 1.65 -3.82
CA VAL A 144 -4.91 2.64 -3.59
C VAL A 144 -4.33 4.05 -3.42
N GLU A 145 -3.22 4.19 -2.68
CA GLU A 145 -2.55 5.49 -2.53
C GLU A 145 -2.01 6.02 -3.88
N VAL A 146 -1.44 5.16 -4.72
CA VAL A 146 -1.00 5.53 -6.07
C VAL A 146 -2.18 5.92 -6.97
N MET A 147 -3.32 5.24 -6.84
CA MET A 147 -4.55 5.65 -7.54
C MET A 147 -5.01 7.04 -7.11
N PHE A 148 -4.95 7.38 -5.82
CA PHE A 148 -5.24 8.75 -5.37
C PHE A 148 -4.29 9.77 -5.99
N TYR A 149 -3.01 9.44 -6.16
CA TYR A 149 -2.05 10.34 -6.83
C TYR A 149 -2.43 10.64 -8.28
N ALA A 150 -3.01 9.67 -8.99
CA ALA A 150 -3.50 9.88 -10.35
C ALA A 150 -4.85 10.61 -10.37
N CYS A 151 -5.76 10.28 -9.46
CA CYS A 151 -7.12 10.83 -9.43
C CYS A 151 -7.16 12.29 -8.96
N VAL A 152 -6.33 12.70 -7.99
CA VAL A 152 -6.41 14.06 -7.41
C VAL A 152 -6.19 15.16 -8.45
N PRO A 153 -5.17 15.13 -9.34
CA PRO A 153 -5.04 16.14 -10.39
C PRO A 153 -6.26 16.24 -11.30
N LEU A 154 -6.84 15.09 -11.65
CA LEU A 154 -8.04 15.01 -12.49
C LEU A 154 -9.26 15.60 -11.77
N LEU A 155 -9.50 15.22 -10.51
CA LEU A 155 -10.61 15.74 -9.71
C LEU A 155 -10.49 17.25 -9.54
N VAL A 156 -9.32 17.78 -9.19
CA VAL A 156 -9.11 19.22 -9.05
C VAL A 156 -9.31 19.94 -10.38
N PHE A 157 -8.87 19.35 -11.49
CA PHE A 157 -9.11 19.92 -12.81
C PHE A 157 -10.61 20.01 -13.11
N PHE A 158 -11.39 18.95 -12.87
CA PHE A 158 -12.84 18.96 -13.10
C PHE A 158 -13.58 19.92 -12.16
N ILE A 159 -13.23 19.96 -10.86
CA ILE A 159 -13.82 20.90 -9.90
C ILE A 159 -13.60 22.35 -10.35
N ARG A 160 -12.41 22.69 -10.82
CA ARG A 160 -12.09 24.04 -11.31
C ARG A 160 -12.83 24.41 -12.60
N ARG A 161 -13.13 23.41 -13.46
CA ARG A 161 -13.81 23.63 -14.75
C ARG A 161 -15.34 23.63 -14.64
N LEU A 162 -15.90 22.73 -13.85
CA LEU A 162 -17.34 22.45 -13.79
C LEU A 162 -18.01 22.89 -12.49
N GLY A 163 -17.21 23.38 -11.53
CA GLY A 163 -17.67 23.60 -10.16
C GLY A 163 -17.72 22.30 -9.33
N PRO A 164 -18.01 22.40 -8.02
CA PRO A 164 -17.97 21.25 -7.11
C PRO A 164 -19.14 20.28 -7.28
N TRP A 165 -20.26 20.71 -7.83
CA TRP A 165 -21.52 19.97 -7.84
C TRP A 165 -21.46 18.60 -8.54
N PRO A 166 -20.84 18.44 -9.74
CA PRO A 166 -20.79 17.14 -10.40
C PRO A 166 -19.97 16.09 -9.63
N VAL A 167 -19.02 16.53 -8.79
CA VAL A 167 -18.15 15.66 -7.99
C VAL A 167 -18.82 15.23 -6.68
N LEU A 168 -19.79 15.99 -6.18
CA LEU A 168 -20.53 15.69 -4.96
C LEU A 168 -21.72 14.75 -5.19
N ILE A 169 -22.13 14.56 -6.45
CA ILE A 169 -23.30 13.74 -6.83
C ILE A 169 -22.87 12.34 -7.35
N ALA A 170 -21.60 12.16 -7.72
CA ALA A 170 -21.03 10.90 -8.21
C ALA A 170 -20.52 10.03 -7.07
#